data_10596991d8114950771ffdb4a90ba97d
#
_entry.id   10596991d8114950771ffdb4a90ba97d
#
_cell.length_a   1.000
_cell.length_b   1.000
_cell.length_c   1.000
_cell.angle_alpha   90.00
_cell.angle_beta   90.00
_cell.angle_gamma   90.00
#
_symmetry.space_group_name_H-M   'P 1'
#
loop_
_entity.id
_entity.type
_entity.pdbx_description
1 polymer ?
#
loop_
_entity_poly.entity_id
_entity_poly.type
_entity_poly.pdbx_seq_one_letter_code
_entity_poly.pdbx_strand_id
1 'polypeptide(L)'
;MGKPALEKLRELWGASLLEAIEGMAGERPRITWLEQADLPAEELLWWEQGFSSDARWLIWIGVPAAEADLAGRRALAGAGVQEVSEEEARATWIELLNQAFSAMAQQLSELAGESVSAANGKVAPGPPPQGEPQLAELSLAGREAIRLRMVISGDLEAAAEKWLAGPPPVESPALRPPPEREDHSYKTLDLLKDVELPVSVSFGRTQLPLQDVLKLTAGSVIELDRTIDEPVALIVNDTVVALGEVVVVEGNYGVRIQKIMSREDLLRTSGFR
;
A
#
# COMPACT_ATOMS: atom_id res chain seq x y z
N MET A 1 -6.37 -13.05 -25.77
CA MET A 1 -5.78 -13.82 -24.64
C MET A 1 -5.34 -12.79 -23.63
N GLY A 2 -5.97 -12.72 -22.46
CA GLY A 2 -5.67 -11.69 -21.47
C GLY A 2 -4.24 -11.84 -20.95
N LYS A 3 -3.64 -10.72 -20.54
CA LYS A 3 -2.31 -10.70 -19.89
C LYS A 3 -2.47 -11.19 -18.47
N PRO A 4 -1.84 -12.29 -18.02
CA PRO A 4 -2.06 -12.87 -16.68
C PRO A 4 -1.80 -11.89 -15.54
N ALA A 5 -0.80 -11.00 -15.69
CA ALA A 5 -0.49 -9.97 -14.71
C ALA A 5 -1.64 -8.97 -14.54
N LEU A 6 -2.20 -8.50 -15.65
CA LEU A 6 -3.31 -7.57 -15.64
C LEU A 6 -4.57 -8.19 -15.01
N GLU A 7 -4.85 -9.46 -15.34
CA GLU A 7 -5.96 -10.21 -14.74
C GLU A 7 -5.77 -10.34 -13.23
N LYS A 8 -4.55 -10.66 -12.78
CA LYS A 8 -4.23 -10.78 -11.36
C LYS A 8 -4.37 -9.45 -10.61
N LEU A 9 -3.85 -8.35 -11.17
CA LEU A 9 -3.97 -7.02 -10.56
C LEU A 9 -5.44 -6.57 -10.46
N ARG A 10 -6.27 -6.85 -11.48
CA ARG A 10 -7.72 -6.60 -11.43
C ARG A 10 -8.40 -7.42 -10.34
N GLU A 11 -8.06 -8.70 -10.23
CA GLU A 11 -8.61 -9.59 -9.20
C GLU A 11 -8.28 -9.06 -7.80
N LEU A 12 -7.03 -8.74 -7.53
CA LEU A 12 -6.57 -8.23 -6.23
C LEU A 12 -7.30 -6.93 -5.85
N TRP A 13 -7.31 -5.95 -6.74
CA TRP A 13 -7.98 -4.69 -6.48
C TRP A 13 -9.50 -4.85 -6.32
N GLY A 14 -10.13 -5.64 -7.20
CA GLY A 14 -11.56 -5.92 -7.15
C GLY A 14 -11.96 -6.57 -5.83
N ALA A 15 -11.23 -7.59 -5.38
CA ALA A 15 -11.48 -8.25 -4.10
C ALA A 15 -11.35 -7.27 -2.92
N SER A 16 -10.29 -6.45 -2.92
CA SER A 16 -10.05 -5.45 -1.87
C SER A 16 -11.14 -4.36 -1.83
N LEU A 17 -11.62 -3.92 -2.99
CA LEU A 17 -12.72 -2.95 -3.05
C LEU A 17 -14.04 -3.55 -2.52
N LEU A 18 -14.34 -4.78 -2.90
CA LEU A 18 -15.54 -5.47 -2.41
C LEU A 18 -15.52 -5.63 -0.90
N GLU A 19 -14.38 -5.99 -0.32
CA GLU A 19 -14.18 -6.12 1.12
C GLU A 19 -14.34 -4.78 1.85
N ALA A 20 -13.77 -3.70 1.32
CA ALA A 20 -13.92 -2.36 1.88
C ALA A 20 -15.39 -1.90 1.91
N ILE A 21 -16.13 -2.14 0.82
CA ILE A 21 -17.54 -1.79 0.75
C ILE A 21 -18.37 -2.67 1.69
N GLU A 22 -18.15 -4.00 1.72
CA GLU A 22 -18.87 -4.92 2.60
C GLU A 22 -18.66 -4.53 4.07
N GLY A 23 -17.41 -4.18 4.44
CA GLY A 23 -17.08 -3.75 5.81
C GLY A 23 -17.79 -2.47 6.25
N MET A 24 -18.03 -1.52 5.34
CA MET A 24 -18.68 -0.25 5.66
C MET A 24 -20.20 -0.30 5.46
N ALA A 25 -20.68 -0.86 4.36
CA ALA A 25 -22.09 -0.88 3.99
C ALA A 25 -22.86 -2.07 4.56
N GLY A 26 -22.19 -3.13 5.02
CA GLY A 26 -22.81 -4.39 5.45
C GLY A 26 -23.50 -5.14 4.31
N GLU A 27 -23.29 -4.74 3.08
CA GLU A 27 -23.85 -5.33 1.86
C GLU A 27 -22.77 -6.11 1.13
N ARG A 28 -23.15 -7.14 0.36
CA ARG A 28 -22.23 -7.91 -0.48
C ARG A 28 -22.24 -7.40 -1.91
N PRO A 29 -21.35 -6.47 -2.28
CA PRO A 29 -21.25 -5.96 -3.63
C PRO A 29 -20.70 -7.04 -4.57
N ARG A 30 -20.85 -6.80 -5.89
CA ARG A 30 -20.25 -7.63 -6.93
C ARG A 30 -19.57 -6.74 -7.95
N ILE A 31 -18.41 -7.16 -8.42
CA ILE A 31 -17.70 -6.52 -9.51
C ILE A 31 -17.72 -7.44 -10.74
N THR A 32 -18.03 -6.87 -11.89
CA THR A 32 -18.03 -7.58 -13.18
C THR A 32 -17.11 -6.81 -14.13
N TRP A 33 -16.08 -7.47 -14.65
CA TRP A 33 -15.20 -6.87 -15.65
C TRP A 33 -15.85 -6.95 -17.02
N LEU A 34 -15.81 -5.85 -17.76
CA LEU A 34 -16.47 -5.67 -19.04
C LEU A 34 -15.44 -5.58 -20.17
N GLU A 35 -15.75 -6.16 -21.31
CA GLU A 35 -14.90 -6.02 -22.50
C GLU A 35 -15.08 -4.63 -23.14
N GLN A 36 -16.29 -4.09 -23.08
CA GLN A 36 -16.64 -2.76 -23.59
C GLN A 36 -17.67 -2.09 -22.71
N ALA A 37 -17.56 -0.78 -22.54
CA ALA A 37 -18.57 0.06 -21.92
C ALA A 37 -18.48 1.47 -22.52
N ASP A 38 -19.62 2.13 -22.66
CA ASP A 38 -19.69 3.56 -22.99
C ASP A 38 -19.40 4.37 -21.72
N LEU A 39 -18.14 4.69 -21.51
CA LEU A 39 -17.63 5.41 -20.35
C LEU A 39 -16.51 6.37 -20.78
N PRO A 40 -16.85 7.56 -21.33
CA PRO A 40 -15.85 8.54 -21.79
C PRO A 40 -14.91 8.96 -20.67
N ALA A 41 -13.62 8.94 -20.94
CA ALA A 41 -12.59 9.18 -19.92
C ALA A 41 -12.59 10.64 -19.41
N GLU A 42 -13.00 11.58 -20.25
CA GLU A 42 -13.01 13.02 -19.98
C GLU A 42 -14.10 13.43 -18.98
N GLU A 43 -15.13 12.61 -18.80
CA GLU A 43 -16.26 12.87 -17.90
C GLU A 43 -16.10 12.23 -16.52
N LEU A 44 -14.94 11.58 -16.25
CA LEU A 44 -14.71 10.85 -15.03
C LEU A 44 -13.94 11.68 -13.99
N LEU A 45 -14.30 11.46 -12.74
CA LEU A 45 -13.43 11.81 -11.61
C LEU A 45 -12.33 10.77 -11.53
N TRP A 46 -11.09 11.22 -11.60
CA TRP A 46 -9.92 10.35 -11.56
C TRP A 46 -9.24 10.38 -10.20
N TRP A 47 -8.95 9.21 -9.69
CA TRP A 47 -8.10 8.96 -8.53
C TRP A 47 -6.80 8.32 -8.99
N GLU A 48 -5.66 8.83 -8.54
CA GLU A 48 -4.34 8.29 -8.80
C GLU A 48 -3.77 7.71 -7.51
N GLN A 49 -3.41 6.43 -7.55
CA GLN A 49 -2.81 5.71 -6.45
C GLN A 49 -1.40 5.27 -6.82
N GLY A 50 -0.41 5.66 -6.01
CA GLY A 50 0.96 5.18 -6.09
C GLY A 50 1.27 4.12 -5.03
N PHE A 51 2.43 3.45 -5.19
CA PHE A 51 2.96 2.48 -4.24
C PHE A 51 4.39 2.84 -3.84
N SER A 52 4.78 2.54 -2.59
CA SER A 52 6.05 2.99 -2.00
C SER A 52 7.30 2.32 -2.57
N SER A 53 7.17 1.13 -3.14
CA SER A 53 8.32 0.37 -3.65
C SER A 53 8.89 0.94 -4.95
N ASP A 54 8.04 1.51 -5.81
CA ASP A 54 8.46 2.21 -7.03
C ASP A 54 7.44 3.31 -7.37
N ALA A 55 7.91 4.55 -7.48
CA ALA A 55 7.07 5.70 -7.82
C ALA A 55 6.39 5.60 -9.21
N ARG A 56 6.82 4.69 -10.07
CA ARG A 56 6.22 4.40 -11.37
C ARG A 56 5.08 3.38 -11.30
N TRP A 57 4.89 2.73 -10.14
CA TRP A 57 3.78 1.81 -9.92
C TRP A 57 2.54 2.61 -9.57
N LEU A 58 1.70 2.80 -10.56
CA LEU A 58 0.52 3.65 -10.47
C LEU A 58 -0.72 2.88 -10.93
N ILE A 59 -1.84 3.16 -10.27
CA ILE A 59 -3.17 2.74 -10.69
C ILE A 59 -4.07 3.97 -10.68
N TRP A 60 -4.85 4.14 -11.73
CA TRP A 60 -5.87 5.18 -11.82
C TRP A 60 -7.25 4.56 -11.84
N ILE A 61 -8.16 5.14 -11.07
CA ILE A 61 -9.59 4.77 -11.04
C ILE A 61 -10.40 5.97 -11.48
N GLY A 62 -11.10 5.82 -12.59
CA GLY A 62 -12.07 6.80 -13.10
C GLY A 62 -13.48 6.34 -12.84
N VAL A 63 -14.32 7.25 -12.33
CA VAL A 63 -15.73 7.01 -12.06
C VAL A 63 -16.55 8.26 -12.34
N PRO A 64 -17.79 8.17 -12.90
CA PRO A 64 -18.67 9.32 -13.02
C PRO A 64 -18.98 9.92 -11.65
N ALA A 65 -18.99 11.26 -11.55
CA ALA A 65 -19.19 11.96 -10.28
C ALA A 65 -20.44 11.49 -9.52
N ALA A 66 -21.57 11.37 -10.23
CA ALA A 66 -22.83 10.92 -9.65
C ALA A 66 -22.77 9.47 -9.13
N GLU A 67 -21.99 8.61 -9.78
CA GLU A 67 -21.83 7.21 -9.39
C GLU A 67 -20.86 7.08 -8.19
N ALA A 68 -19.84 7.95 -8.08
CA ALA A 68 -19.00 8.06 -6.89
C ALA A 68 -19.81 8.50 -5.66
N ASP A 69 -20.64 9.51 -5.82
CA ASP A 69 -21.53 10.02 -4.77
C ASP A 69 -22.56 8.96 -4.35
N LEU A 70 -23.06 8.18 -5.30
CA LEU A 70 -23.97 7.06 -5.04
C LEU A 70 -23.27 5.99 -4.18
N ALA A 71 -22.04 5.60 -4.52
CA ALA A 71 -21.27 4.63 -3.76
C ALA A 71 -21.06 5.06 -2.31
N GLY A 72 -20.63 6.31 -2.11
CA GLY A 72 -20.43 6.86 -0.78
C GLY A 72 -21.71 6.95 0.05
N ARG A 73 -22.82 7.40 -0.56
CA ARG A 73 -24.15 7.42 0.11
C ARG A 73 -24.60 6.04 0.53
N ARG A 74 -24.39 5.03 -0.30
CA ARG A 74 -24.75 3.65 0.03
C ARG A 74 -23.91 3.11 1.20
N ALA A 75 -22.61 3.37 1.19
CA ALA A 75 -21.73 2.99 2.29
C ALA A 75 -22.18 3.63 3.62
N LEU A 76 -22.45 4.92 3.62
CA LEU A 76 -22.93 5.66 4.80
C LEU A 76 -24.33 5.22 5.25
N ALA A 77 -25.23 4.92 4.32
CA ALA A 77 -26.56 4.39 4.64
C ALA A 77 -26.47 3.03 5.34
N GLY A 78 -25.55 2.14 4.90
CA GLY A 78 -25.28 0.87 5.57
C GLY A 78 -24.75 1.05 6.99
N ALA A 79 -23.97 2.12 7.23
CA ALA A 79 -23.52 2.52 8.56
C ALA A 79 -24.59 3.25 9.39
N GLY A 80 -25.82 3.42 8.88
CA GLY A 80 -26.96 4.04 9.59
C GLY A 80 -27.08 5.56 9.42
N VAL A 81 -26.30 6.19 8.56
CA VAL A 81 -26.38 7.64 8.27
C VAL A 81 -27.41 7.88 7.17
N GLN A 82 -28.47 8.66 7.47
CA GLN A 82 -29.60 8.87 6.54
C GLN A 82 -29.48 10.13 5.70
N GLU A 83 -28.96 11.21 6.26
CA GLU A 83 -28.76 12.47 5.56
C GLU A 83 -27.28 12.64 5.23
N VAL A 84 -26.97 12.61 3.93
CA VAL A 84 -25.58 12.63 3.42
C VAL A 84 -25.48 13.70 2.35
N SER A 85 -24.61 14.68 2.55
CA SER A 85 -24.24 15.66 1.55
C SER A 85 -23.43 15.04 0.40
N GLU A 86 -23.31 15.74 -0.73
CA GLU A 86 -22.46 15.27 -1.84
C GLU A 86 -20.98 15.22 -1.44
N GLU A 87 -20.53 16.17 -0.60
CA GLU A 87 -19.15 16.22 -0.11
C GLU A 87 -18.82 15.03 0.77
N GLU A 88 -19.70 14.69 1.73
CA GLU A 88 -19.54 13.52 2.59
C GLU A 88 -19.57 12.21 1.81
N ALA A 89 -20.48 12.11 0.84
CA ALA A 89 -20.56 10.95 -0.04
C ALA A 89 -19.26 10.75 -0.82
N ARG A 90 -18.73 11.83 -1.40
CA ARG A 90 -17.48 11.79 -2.16
C ARG A 90 -16.27 11.48 -1.29
N ALA A 91 -16.20 12.07 -0.10
CA ALA A 91 -15.15 11.77 0.88
C ALA A 91 -15.18 10.29 1.29
N THR A 92 -16.38 9.72 1.47
CA THR A 92 -16.56 8.31 1.79
C THR A 92 -16.13 7.40 0.64
N TRP A 93 -16.43 7.76 -0.62
CA TRP A 93 -15.92 7.03 -1.77
C TRP A 93 -14.37 7.02 -1.82
N ILE A 94 -13.74 8.15 -1.55
CA ILE A 94 -12.28 8.26 -1.47
C ILE A 94 -11.72 7.38 -0.35
N GLU A 95 -12.37 7.33 0.80
CA GLU A 95 -11.98 6.48 1.91
C GLU A 95 -12.07 4.99 1.54
N LEU A 96 -13.12 4.57 0.85
CA LEU A 96 -13.25 3.21 0.33
C LEU A 96 -12.11 2.85 -0.64
N LEU A 97 -11.71 3.78 -1.51
CA LEU A 97 -10.56 3.59 -2.39
C LEU A 97 -9.25 3.44 -1.60
N ASN A 98 -9.02 4.29 -0.58
CA ASN A 98 -7.82 4.20 0.26
C ASN A 98 -7.74 2.87 1.01
N GLN A 99 -8.86 2.39 1.56
CA GLN A 99 -8.92 1.09 2.23
C GLN A 99 -8.66 -0.06 1.24
N ALA A 100 -9.29 -0.03 0.07
CA ALA A 100 -9.09 -1.03 -0.97
C ALA A 100 -7.62 -1.08 -1.44
N PHE A 101 -6.98 0.06 -1.65
CA PHE A 101 -5.58 0.11 -2.07
C PHE A 101 -4.62 -0.31 -0.96
N SER A 102 -4.93 -0.01 0.30
CA SER A 102 -4.15 -0.49 1.44
C SER A 102 -4.20 -2.01 1.57
N ALA A 103 -5.39 -2.61 1.41
CA ALA A 103 -5.55 -4.06 1.40
C ALA A 103 -4.87 -4.71 0.18
N MET A 104 -5.00 -4.11 -1.00
CA MET A 104 -4.30 -4.56 -2.21
C MET A 104 -2.78 -4.53 -2.03
N ALA A 105 -2.22 -3.49 -1.41
CA ALA A 105 -0.79 -3.36 -1.17
C ALA A 105 -0.23 -4.50 -0.30
N GLN A 106 -1.00 -4.98 0.70
CA GLN A 106 -0.64 -6.15 1.48
C GLN A 106 -0.57 -7.41 0.61
N GLN A 107 -1.56 -7.62 -0.27
CA GLN A 107 -1.57 -8.76 -1.19
C GLN A 107 -0.45 -8.65 -2.24
N LEU A 108 -0.12 -7.44 -2.69
CA LEU A 108 1.04 -7.21 -3.56
C LEU A 108 2.35 -7.54 -2.86
N SER A 109 2.48 -7.26 -1.56
CA SER A 109 3.66 -7.62 -0.76
C SER A 109 3.86 -9.13 -0.71
N GLU A 110 2.78 -9.89 -0.54
CA GLU A 110 2.83 -11.36 -0.56
C GLU A 110 3.25 -11.89 -1.94
N LEU A 111 2.72 -11.29 -3.02
CA LEU A 111 3.03 -11.69 -4.40
C LEU A 111 4.47 -11.31 -4.80
N ALA A 112 4.93 -10.15 -4.37
CA ALA A 112 6.27 -9.63 -4.67
C ALA A 112 7.37 -10.28 -3.83
N GLY A 113 7.03 -10.78 -2.64
CA GLY A 113 8.01 -11.25 -1.65
C GLY A 113 8.81 -10.10 -0.99
N GLU A 114 8.32 -8.88 -1.12
CA GLU A 114 8.90 -7.66 -0.53
C GLU A 114 7.80 -6.73 -0.01
N SER A 115 8.15 -5.77 0.86
CA SER A 115 7.16 -4.85 1.42
C SER A 115 6.69 -3.84 0.38
N VAL A 116 5.39 -3.85 0.09
CA VAL A 116 4.70 -2.86 -0.76
C VAL A 116 3.65 -2.18 0.09
N SER A 117 3.63 -0.85 0.14
CA SER A 117 2.58 -0.10 0.81
C SER A 117 1.93 0.91 -0.13
N ALA A 118 0.65 1.18 0.08
CA ALA A 118 -0.05 2.22 -0.64
C ALA A 118 0.46 3.59 -0.20
N ALA A 119 0.89 4.42 -1.14
CA ALA A 119 1.19 5.83 -0.89
C ALA A 119 -0.12 6.62 -0.72
N ASN A 120 -0.02 7.89 -0.32
CA ASN A 120 -1.20 8.75 -0.30
C ASN A 120 -1.74 8.94 -1.72
N GLY A 121 -2.96 8.47 -1.95
CA GLY A 121 -3.64 8.69 -3.22
C GLY A 121 -4.11 10.14 -3.36
N LYS A 122 -4.37 10.57 -4.58
CA LYS A 122 -4.80 11.93 -4.89
C LYS A 122 -5.80 11.98 -6.04
N VAL A 123 -6.61 13.02 -6.06
CA VAL A 123 -7.46 13.32 -7.21
C VAL A 123 -6.56 13.76 -8.38
N ALA A 124 -6.68 13.07 -9.50
CA ALA A 124 -5.95 13.42 -10.72
C ALA A 124 -6.76 14.43 -11.56
N PRO A 125 -6.09 15.34 -12.27
CA PRO A 125 -6.76 16.39 -13.06
C PRO A 125 -7.46 15.89 -14.33
N GLY A 126 -7.26 14.61 -14.68
CA GLY A 126 -7.81 13.99 -15.89
C GLY A 126 -7.35 12.55 -16.06
N PRO A 127 -7.69 11.94 -17.20
CA PRO A 127 -7.31 10.56 -17.51
C PRO A 127 -5.78 10.40 -17.57
N PRO A 128 -5.27 9.20 -17.23
CA PRO A 128 -3.84 8.91 -17.33
C PRO A 128 -3.35 9.00 -18.77
N PRO A 129 -2.08 9.40 -18.98
CA PRO A 129 -1.54 9.64 -20.33
C PRO A 129 -1.34 8.34 -21.14
N GLN A 130 -1.23 7.21 -20.49
CA GLN A 130 -0.98 5.91 -21.10
C GLN A 130 -1.60 4.78 -20.27
N GLY A 131 -1.92 3.66 -20.91
CA GLY A 131 -2.42 2.43 -20.29
C GLY A 131 -3.69 1.92 -20.97
N GLU A 132 -3.85 0.60 -20.96
CA GLU A 132 -5.04 -0.06 -21.46
C GLU A 132 -6.15 0.00 -20.41
N PRO A 133 -7.31 0.62 -20.71
CA PRO A 133 -8.38 0.74 -19.73
C PRO A 133 -9.04 -0.61 -19.47
N GLN A 134 -9.22 -0.93 -18.20
CA GLN A 134 -10.02 -2.04 -17.73
C GLN A 134 -11.36 -1.50 -17.25
N LEU A 135 -12.45 -1.99 -17.80
CA LEU A 135 -13.79 -1.52 -17.50
C LEU A 135 -14.45 -2.49 -16.53
N ALA A 136 -15.13 -1.96 -15.53
CA ALA A 136 -15.88 -2.76 -14.59
C ALA A 136 -17.21 -2.13 -14.23
N GLU A 137 -18.15 -2.96 -13.83
CA GLU A 137 -19.40 -2.61 -13.22
C GLU A 137 -19.44 -3.17 -11.80
N LEU A 138 -19.60 -2.29 -10.83
CA LEU A 138 -19.79 -2.60 -9.44
C LEU A 138 -21.29 -2.53 -9.12
N SER A 139 -21.89 -3.68 -8.85
CA SER A 139 -23.31 -3.78 -8.47
C SER A 139 -23.43 -3.75 -6.95
N LEU A 140 -24.19 -2.79 -6.43
CA LEU A 140 -24.58 -2.72 -5.02
C LEU A 140 -25.97 -3.38 -4.83
N ALA A 141 -26.28 -3.82 -3.60
CA ALA A 141 -27.59 -4.39 -3.31
C ALA A 141 -28.67 -3.34 -3.60
N GLY A 142 -29.54 -3.60 -4.58
CA GLY A 142 -30.65 -2.68 -4.92
C GLY A 142 -30.78 -2.28 -6.39
N ARG A 143 -30.04 -2.87 -7.32
CA ARG A 143 -30.06 -2.64 -8.77
C ARG A 143 -29.26 -1.43 -9.28
N GLU A 144 -28.57 -0.71 -8.43
CA GLU A 144 -27.72 0.39 -8.85
C GLU A 144 -26.34 -0.16 -9.21
N ALA A 145 -25.84 0.28 -10.35
CA ALA A 145 -24.52 -0.09 -10.85
C ALA A 145 -23.62 1.14 -10.92
N ILE A 146 -22.36 0.95 -10.54
CA ILE A 146 -21.31 1.96 -10.61
C ILE A 146 -20.32 1.50 -11.65
N ARG A 147 -20.14 2.29 -12.70
CA ARG A 147 -19.21 1.98 -13.77
C ARG A 147 -17.83 2.55 -13.44
N LEU A 148 -16.82 1.72 -13.58
CA LEU A 148 -15.47 2.04 -13.23
C LEU A 148 -14.56 1.86 -14.44
N ARG A 149 -13.59 2.75 -14.57
CA ARG A 149 -12.48 2.62 -15.50
C ARG A 149 -11.20 2.55 -14.69
N MET A 150 -10.49 1.43 -14.74
CA MET A 150 -9.20 1.23 -14.11
C MET A 150 -8.11 1.27 -15.17
N VAL A 151 -7.03 1.97 -14.90
CA VAL A 151 -5.83 1.97 -15.74
C VAL A 151 -4.63 1.64 -14.84
N ILE A 152 -3.78 0.75 -15.30
CA ILE A 152 -2.59 0.29 -14.58
C ILE A 152 -1.36 0.73 -15.36
N SER A 153 -0.35 1.26 -14.67
CA SER A 153 0.92 1.62 -15.31
C SER A 153 1.64 0.40 -15.86
N GLY A 154 2.31 0.56 -17.00
CA GLY A 154 3.07 -0.53 -17.62
C GLY A 154 4.21 -1.05 -16.72
N ASP A 155 4.78 -0.19 -15.87
CA ASP A 155 5.81 -0.58 -14.90
C ASP A 155 5.26 -1.52 -13.82
N LEU A 156 4.03 -1.28 -13.30
CA LEU A 156 3.39 -2.18 -12.34
C LEU A 156 2.97 -3.49 -13.01
N GLU A 157 2.45 -3.43 -14.24
CA GLU A 157 2.11 -4.64 -15.02
C GLU A 157 3.36 -5.50 -15.23
N ALA A 158 4.48 -4.90 -15.66
CA ALA A 158 5.74 -5.62 -15.88
C ALA A 158 6.34 -6.20 -14.57
N ALA A 159 6.16 -5.50 -13.44
CA ALA A 159 6.54 -6.02 -12.13
C ALA A 159 5.69 -7.25 -11.76
N ALA A 160 4.37 -7.17 -11.92
CA ALA A 160 3.46 -8.28 -11.65
C ALA A 160 3.74 -9.51 -12.55
N GLU A 161 4.12 -9.30 -13.80
CA GLU A 161 4.54 -10.39 -14.68
C GLU A 161 5.76 -11.14 -14.11
N LYS A 162 6.76 -10.41 -13.59
CA LYS A 162 7.94 -11.01 -12.98
C LYS A 162 7.59 -11.79 -11.71
N TRP A 163 6.71 -11.24 -10.86
CA TRP A 163 6.27 -11.91 -9.63
C TRP A 163 5.51 -13.21 -9.94
N LEU A 164 4.64 -13.20 -10.94
CA LEU A 164 3.88 -14.38 -11.35
C LEU A 164 4.74 -15.43 -12.03
N ALA A 165 5.82 -15.03 -12.72
CA ALA A 165 6.76 -15.96 -13.34
C ALA A 165 7.57 -16.75 -12.31
N GLY A 166 7.62 -16.29 -11.05
CA GLY A 166 8.44 -16.85 -9.99
C GLY A 166 9.95 -16.66 -10.25
N PRO A 167 10.79 -17.10 -9.32
CA PRO A 167 12.22 -17.09 -9.55
C PRO A 167 12.56 -17.96 -10.78
N PRO A 168 13.49 -17.53 -11.64
CA PRO A 168 13.89 -18.32 -12.79
C PRO A 168 14.27 -19.74 -12.35
N PRO A 169 13.94 -20.78 -13.14
CA PRO A 169 14.32 -22.15 -12.81
C PRO A 169 15.81 -22.18 -12.50
N VAL A 170 16.15 -22.55 -11.28
CA VAL A 170 17.52 -22.84 -10.94
C VAL A 170 17.88 -24.09 -11.74
N GLU A 171 18.54 -23.94 -12.90
CA GLU A 171 19.16 -25.06 -13.56
C GLU A 171 20.06 -25.75 -12.55
N SER A 172 19.67 -26.95 -12.11
CA SER A 172 20.54 -27.79 -11.28
C SER A 172 21.88 -27.91 -11.98
N PRO A 173 22.97 -27.42 -11.42
CA PRO A 173 24.28 -27.57 -12.05
C PRO A 173 24.58 -29.06 -12.09
N ALA A 174 24.62 -29.62 -13.30
CA ALA A 174 25.33 -30.88 -13.49
C ALA A 174 26.72 -30.73 -12.87
N LEU A 175 27.08 -31.68 -12.01
CA LEU A 175 28.35 -31.76 -11.29
C LEU A 175 29.55 -31.40 -12.18
N ARG A 176 29.95 -30.14 -12.16
CA ARG A 176 31.26 -29.68 -12.60
C ARG A 176 32.08 -29.35 -11.36
N PRO A 177 33.38 -29.69 -11.34
CA PRO A 177 34.25 -29.31 -10.23
C PRO A 177 34.28 -27.77 -10.10
N PRO A 178 34.37 -27.23 -8.87
CA PRO A 178 34.14 -25.80 -8.63
C PRO A 178 35.22 -24.97 -9.35
N PRO A 179 34.82 -24.00 -10.19
CA PRO A 179 35.72 -22.93 -10.58
C PRO A 179 35.95 -22.04 -9.36
N GLU A 180 37.19 -21.55 -9.24
CA GLU A 180 37.58 -20.56 -8.24
C GLU A 180 36.59 -19.42 -8.21
N ARG A 181 36.10 -19.07 -7.00
CA ARG A 181 35.12 -18.03 -6.76
C ARG A 181 35.69 -16.66 -7.11
N GLU A 182 35.42 -16.18 -8.30
CA GLU A 182 35.50 -14.75 -8.55
C GLU A 182 34.27 -14.09 -7.88
N ASP A 183 34.57 -13.26 -6.92
CA ASP A 183 33.63 -12.58 -6.02
C ASP A 183 32.87 -11.48 -6.75
N HIS A 184 31.74 -11.82 -7.40
CA HIS A 184 30.87 -10.88 -8.10
C HIS A 184 29.83 -10.20 -7.18
N SER A 185 29.87 -10.50 -5.88
CA SER A 185 28.94 -9.95 -4.89
C SER A 185 29.11 -8.44 -4.65
N TYR A 186 30.27 -7.88 -4.95
CA TYR A 186 30.58 -6.47 -4.63
C TYR A 186 30.08 -5.46 -5.68
N LYS A 187 29.86 -5.86 -6.92
CA LYS A 187 29.42 -4.91 -7.98
C LYS A 187 27.95 -4.49 -7.87
N THR A 188 27.08 -5.34 -7.30
CA THR A 188 25.65 -5.04 -7.11
C THR A 188 25.45 -4.15 -5.88
N LEU A 189 26.30 -4.28 -4.85
CA LEU A 189 26.24 -3.42 -3.66
C LEU A 189 26.66 -1.97 -3.96
N ASP A 190 27.57 -1.75 -4.90
CA ASP A 190 28.03 -0.41 -5.26
C ASP A 190 26.91 0.44 -5.90
N LEU A 191 25.96 -0.18 -6.60
CA LEU A 191 24.79 0.49 -7.19
C LEU A 191 23.74 0.88 -6.14
N LEU A 192 23.77 0.29 -4.96
CA LEU A 192 22.82 0.56 -3.87
C LEU A 192 23.33 1.61 -2.88
N LYS A 193 24.57 2.06 -2.99
CA LYS A 193 25.18 3.02 -2.04
C LYS A 193 24.58 4.43 -2.12
N ASP A 194 24.02 4.78 -3.26
CA ASP A 194 23.44 6.10 -3.52
C ASP A 194 21.91 6.15 -3.26
N VAL A 195 21.31 5.04 -2.76
CA VAL A 195 19.89 4.99 -2.43
C VAL A 195 19.66 5.59 -1.06
N GLU A 196 18.95 6.70 -1.00
CA GLU A 196 18.50 7.32 0.27
C GLU A 196 17.33 6.53 0.84
N LEU A 197 17.48 6.01 2.06
CA LEU A 197 16.43 5.29 2.77
C LEU A 197 15.90 6.15 3.93
N PRO A 198 14.57 6.21 4.14
CA PRO A 198 14.01 6.88 5.29
C PRO A 198 14.38 6.13 6.58
N VAL A 199 14.98 6.85 7.50
CA VAL A 199 15.40 6.33 8.81
C VAL A 199 14.55 6.97 9.88
N SER A 200 13.88 6.16 10.71
CA SER A 200 13.09 6.59 11.85
C SER A 200 13.72 6.13 13.16
N VAL A 201 13.50 6.89 14.23
CA VAL A 201 13.94 6.54 15.59
C VAL A 201 12.72 6.36 16.47
N SER A 202 12.59 5.18 17.08
CA SER A 202 11.51 4.90 18.04
C SER A 202 12.04 4.97 19.46
N PHE A 203 11.42 5.85 20.25
CA PHE A 203 11.71 6.04 21.69
C PHE A 203 10.94 5.07 22.59
N GLY A 204 9.91 4.39 22.05
CA GLY A 204 9.05 3.48 22.79
C GLY A 204 7.66 3.46 22.17
N ARG A 205 6.79 2.64 22.73
CA ARG A 205 5.39 2.48 22.32
C ARG A 205 4.51 2.50 23.56
N THR A 206 3.23 2.81 23.37
CA THR A 206 2.22 2.65 24.42
C THR A 206 0.89 2.33 23.76
N GLN A 207 -0.01 1.73 24.52
CA GLN A 207 -1.38 1.45 24.09
C GLN A 207 -2.33 2.25 24.97
N LEU A 208 -3.12 3.10 24.34
CA LEU A 208 -4.12 3.91 25.01
C LEU A 208 -5.52 3.50 24.53
N PRO A 209 -6.50 3.42 25.42
CA PRO A 209 -7.91 3.30 25.04
C PRO A 209 -8.31 4.48 24.14
N LEU A 210 -9.17 4.24 23.14
CA LEU A 210 -9.63 5.28 22.23
C LEU A 210 -10.22 6.51 22.97
N GLN A 211 -10.95 6.27 24.05
CA GLN A 211 -11.51 7.35 24.88
C GLN A 211 -10.44 8.28 25.46
N ASP A 212 -9.22 7.79 25.71
CA ASP A 212 -8.12 8.59 26.25
C ASP A 212 -7.36 9.29 25.13
N VAL A 213 -7.26 8.68 23.94
CA VAL A 213 -6.74 9.34 22.72
C VAL A 213 -7.61 10.55 22.37
N LEU A 214 -8.93 10.42 22.42
CA LEU A 214 -9.86 11.53 22.11
C LEU A 214 -9.82 12.70 23.14
N LYS A 215 -9.22 12.49 24.32
CA LYS A 215 -9.03 13.53 25.34
C LYS A 215 -7.67 14.23 25.26
N LEU A 216 -6.78 13.81 24.35
CA LEU A 216 -5.46 14.43 24.22
C LEU A 216 -5.58 15.89 23.75
N THR A 217 -4.88 16.75 24.43
CA THR A 217 -4.81 18.19 24.16
C THR A 217 -3.36 18.65 24.17
N ALA A 218 -3.09 19.86 23.69
CA ALA A 218 -1.76 20.46 23.80
C ALA A 218 -1.31 20.50 25.28
N GLY A 219 -0.14 19.91 25.56
CA GLY A 219 0.39 19.74 26.92
C GLY A 219 0.06 18.39 27.58
N SER A 220 -0.71 17.51 26.95
CA SER A 220 -0.88 16.13 27.45
C SER A 220 0.45 15.39 27.42
N VAL A 221 0.72 14.60 28.48
CA VAL A 221 1.90 13.75 28.60
C VAL A 221 1.48 12.30 28.36
N ILE A 222 2.20 11.62 27.48
CA ILE A 222 2.02 10.18 27.23
C ILE A 222 3.26 9.46 27.72
N GLU A 223 3.06 8.50 28.61
CA GLU A 223 4.12 7.64 29.12
C GLU A 223 4.34 6.48 28.14
N LEU A 224 5.60 6.19 27.81
CA LEU A 224 5.99 5.12 26.92
C LEU A 224 6.47 3.90 27.70
N ASP A 225 6.52 2.76 27.05
CA ASP A 225 6.91 1.46 27.62
C ASP A 225 8.43 1.30 27.87
N ARG A 226 9.23 2.37 27.68
CA ARG A 226 10.68 2.35 27.83
C ARG A 226 11.19 3.41 28.79
N THR A 227 12.25 3.07 29.48
CA THR A 227 12.96 4.00 30.38
C THR A 227 14.00 4.81 29.61
N ILE A 228 14.42 5.95 30.19
CA ILE A 228 15.37 6.87 29.56
C ILE A 228 16.75 6.24 29.32
N ASP A 229 17.09 5.21 30.09
CA ASP A 229 18.38 4.50 30.01
C ASP A 229 18.38 3.37 28.98
N GLU A 230 17.20 3.03 28.42
CA GLU A 230 17.11 1.99 27.40
C GLU A 230 17.46 2.51 26.01
N PRO A 231 18.19 1.71 25.20
CA PRO A 231 18.57 2.12 23.86
C PRO A 231 17.36 2.29 22.94
N VAL A 232 17.34 3.38 22.17
CA VAL A 232 16.33 3.63 21.14
C VAL A 232 16.54 2.77 19.92
N ALA A 233 15.46 2.41 19.23
CA ALA A 233 15.51 1.61 18.02
C ALA A 233 15.61 2.49 16.76
N LEU A 234 16.61 2.23 15.91
CA LEU A 234 16.75 2.79 14.57
C LEU A 234 16.01 1.88 13.60
N ILE A 235 15.04 2.42 12.88
CA ILE A 235 14.13 1.69 12.02
C ILE A 235 14.30 2.17 10.57
N VAL A 236 14.47 1.23 9.66
CA VAL A 236 14.51 1.44 8.21
C VAL A 236 13.50 0.49 7.59
N ASN A 237 12.53 1.02 6.82
CA ASN A 237 11.46 0.22 6.21
C ASN A 237 10.80 -0.74 7.22
N ASP A 238 10.35 -0.20 8.36
CA ASP A 238 9.70 -0.94 9.46
C ASP A 238 10.56 -2.03 10.13
N THR A 239 11.83 -2.13 9.77
CA THR A 239 12.77 -3.10 10.34
C THR A 239 13.75 -2.40 11.27
N VAL A 240 13.92 -2.92 12.50
CA VAL A 240 14.91 -2.41 13.45
C VAL A 240 16.31 -2.83 12.97
N VAL A 241 17.11 -1.88 12.49
CA VAL A 241 18.47 -2.14 11.96
C VAL A 241 19.57 -1.91 12.99
N ALA A 242 19.31 -1.07 13.99
CA ALA A 242 20.28 -0.78 15.03
C ALA A 242 19.60 -0.35 16.33
N LEU A 243 20.33 -0.43 17.42
CA LEU A 243 20.03 0.16 18.71
C LEU A 243 21.08 1.23 19.05
N GLY A 244 20.64 2.31 19.66
CA GLY A 244 21.54 3.40 20.02
C GLY A 244 21.03 4.25 21.17
N GLU A 245 21.83 5.20 21.60
CA GLU A 245 21.43 6.20 22.61
C GLU A 245 21.17 7.55 21.93
N VAL A 246 20.21 8.29 22.48
CA VAL A 246 19.93 9.64 22.01
C VAL A 246 21.01 10.59 22.48
N VAL A 247 21.51 11.39 21.56
CA VAL A 247 22.51 12.43 21.81
C VAL A 247 22.05 13.76 21.23
N VAL A 248 22.63 14.85 21.70
CA VAL A 248 22.42 16.17 21.10
C VAL A 248 23.68 16.55 20.34
N VAL A 249 23.53 16.86 19.05
CA VAL A 249 24.61 17.27 18.16
C VAL A 249 24.24 18.62 17.56
N GLU A 250 24.96 19.67 17.88
CA GLU A 250 24.76 21.04 17.38
C GLU A 250 23.31 21.56 17.54
N GLY A 251 22.63 21.16 18.61
CA GLY A 251 21.25 21.56 18.90
C GLY A 251 20.17 20.67 18.28
N ASN A 252 20.55 19.65 17.52
CA ASN A 252 19.65 18.64 16.94
C ASN A 252 19.73 17.32 17.71
N TYR A 253 18.65 16.53 17.66
CA TYR A 253 18.70 15.16 18.14
C TYR A 253 19.51 14.29 17.20
N GLY A 254 20.42 13.49 17.74
CA GLY A 254 21.17 12.46 17.04
C GLY A 254 21.04 11.11 17.75
N VAL A 255 21.48 10.04 17.10
CA VAL A 255 21.56 8.70 17.69
C VAL A 255 22.98 8.19 17.58
N ARG A 256 23.60 7.85 18.71
CA ARG A 256 24.88 7.16 18.76
C ARG A 256 24.62 5.67 18.72
N ILE A 257 25.00 5.01 17.63
CA ILE A 257 24.80 3.57 17.44
C ILE A 257 25.62 2.78 18.47
N GLN A 258 24.94 1.93 19.22
CA GLN A 258 25.55 1.04 20.20
C GLN A 258 25.62 -0.40 19.68
N LYS A 259 24.62 -0.84 18.94
CA LYS A 259 24.54 -2.19 18.38
C LYS A 259 23.88 -2.16 17.01
N ILE A 260 24.48 -2.83 16.02
CA ILE A 260 23.87 -3.11 14.72
C ILE A 260 23.25 -4.52 14.81
N MET A 261 22.00 -4.65 14.34
CA MET A 261 21.28 -5.92 14.35
C MET A 261 21.88 -6.86 13.31
N SER A 262 22.23 -8.07 13.71
CA SER A 262 22.66 -9.11 12.79
C SER A 262 21.47 -9.72 12.05
N ARG A 263 21.70 -10.42 10.93
CA ARG A 263 20.65 -11.10 10.18
C ARG A 263 19.89 -12.14 11.03
N GLU A 264 20.56 -12.74 12.00
CA GLU A 264 19.98 -13.71 12.96
C GLU A 264 19.13 -13.00 14.02
N ASP A 265 19.54 -11.81 14.48
CA ASP A 265 18.78 -10.98 15.41
C ASP A 265 17.49 -10.46 14.77
N LEU A 266 17.52 -10.08 13.48
CA LEU A 266 16.36 -9.63 12.70
C LEU A 266 15.29 -10.73 12.62
N LEU A 267 15.67 -11.97 12.39
CA LEU A 267 14.75 -13.12 12.34
C LEU A 267 14.12 -13.45 13.70
N ARG A 268 14.78 -13.12 14.81
CA ARG A 268 14.24 -13.31 16.17
C ARG A 268 13.29 -12.19 16.57
N THR A 269 13.50 -10.98 16.09
CA THR A 269 12.72 -9.79 16.49
C THR A 269 11.39 -9.70 15.71
N SER A 270 11.30 -10.31 14.52
CA SER A 270 10.04 -10.41 13.75
C SER A 270 8.99 -11.37 14.37
N GLY A 271 9.32 -12.03 15.49
CA GLY A 271 8.44 -12.95 16.23
C GLY A 271 7.69 -12.35 17.43
N PHE A 272 7.84 -11.06 17.72
CA PHE A 272 7.06 -10.38 18.77
C PHE A 272 5.90 -9.58 18.13
N ARG A 273 4.76 -10.26 18.05
CA ARG A 273 3.44 -9.64 17.92
C ARG A 273 3.01 -9.06 19.27
#